data_32ae8837e08ccb7a9637a4009e65ae21
#
_entry.id   32ae8837e08ccb7a9637a4009e65ae21
#
_cell.length_a   1.000
_cell.length_b   1.000
_cell.length_c   1.000
_cell.angle_alpha   90.00
_cell.angle_beta   90.00
_cell.angle_gamma   90.00
#
_symmetry.space_group_name_H-M   'P 1'
#
loop_
_entity.id
_entity.type
_entity.pdbx_description
1 polymer ?
#
loop_
_entity_poly.entity_id
_entity_poly.type
_entity_poly.pdbx_seq_one_letter_code
_entity_poly.pdbx_strand_id
1 'polypeptide(L)'
;MAITSTHTDEKWSELFQKPYVQILNGKAVRFSDVMVHSFPMGDVEDPDLYAGQPLWEWQESEAGAWVVEHAHDKPYWVRRTDFYNYGFRYYVFARLTESDQVYWQLRWGNK
;
A
#
# COMPACT_ATOMS: atom_id res chain seq x y z
N MET A 1 10.41 4.41 -10.07
CA MET A 1 9.58 3.58 -9.20
C MET A 1 8.21 4.24 -9.01
N ALA A 2 7.13 3.46 -9.08
CA ALA A 2 5.77 4.00 -9.01
C ALA A 2 5.25 4.19 -7.58
N ILE A 3 6.04 3.89 -6.58
CA ILE A 3 5.63 3.94 -5.19
C ILE A 3 6.25 5.14 -4.50
N THR A 4 5.41 5.99 -3.92
CA THR A 4 5.87 7.11 -3.10
C THR A 4 5.92 6.69 -1.64
N SER A 5 6.74 7.39 -0.86
CA SER A 5 6.85 7.10 0.56
C SER A 5 6.02 8.05 1.39
N THR A 6 5.41 7.52 2.42
CA THR A 6 4.82 8.27 3.52
C THR A 6 5.09 7.43 4.75
N HIS A 7 6.01 7.84 5.58
CA HIS A 7 6.54 6.96 6.60
C HIS A 7 6.45 7.57 7.98
N THR A 8 5.27 7.83 8.44
CA THR A 8 5.08 8.35 9.78
C THR A 8 4.12 7.47 10.56
N ASP A 9 4.55 7.04 11.73
CA ASP A 9 3.71 6.26 12.64
C ASP A 9 2.52 7.06 13.12
N GLU A 10 2.67 8.37 13.19
CA GLU A 10 1.63 9.25 13.71
C GLU A 10 0.37 9.25 12.86
N LYS A 11 0.51 8.93 11.58
CA LYS A 11 -0.61 8.97 10.66
C LYS A 11 -1.21 7.61 10.38
N TRP A 12 -0.82 6.60 11.14
CA TRP A 12 -1.31 5.25 10.90
C TRP A 12 -2.83 5.18 10.93
N SER A 13 -3.46 5.80 11.92
CA SER A 13 -4.91 5.76 12.04
C SER A 13 -5.62 6.47 10.88
N GLU A 14 -4.97 7.45 10.26
CA GLU A 14 -5.53 8.17 9.14
C GLU A 14 -5.54 7.34 7.85
N LEU A 15 -4.68 6.33 7.75
CA LEU A 15 -4.60 5.47 6.57
C LEU A 15 -5.82 4.58 6.43
N PHE A 16 -6.54 4.37 7.50
CA PHE A 16 -7.78 3.59 7.49
C PHE A 16 -9.00 4.49 7.48
N GLN A 17 -8.88 5.64 6.85
CA GLN A 17 -9.97 6.59 6.76
C GLN A 17 -11.12 6.04 5.95
N LYS A 18 -12.26 6.69 6.12
CA LYS A 18 -13.46 6.34 5.39
C LYS A 18 -13.23 6.46 3.89
N PRO A 19 -13.91 5.65 3.10
CA PRO A 19 -13.87 5.81 1.66
C PRO A 19 -14.27 7.22 1.26
N TYR A 20 -13.71 7.70 0.19
CA TYR A 20 -14.05 9.01 -0.33
C TYR A 20 -14.57 8.88 -1.76
N VAL A 21 -15.26 9.92 -2.21
CA VAL A 21 -15.89 9.94 -3.51
C VAL A 21 -15.26 11.04 -4.36
N GLN A 22 -15.01 10.73 -5.61
CA GLN A 22 -14.47 11.66 -6.57
C GLN A 22 -15.31 11.61 -7.83
N ILE A 23 -15.49 12.74 -8.49
CA ILE A 23 -16.23 12.79 -9.75
C ILE A 23 -15.27 12.55 -10.89
N LEU A 24 -15.48 11.45 -11.63
CA LEU A 24 -14.70 11.09 -12.80
C LEU A 24 -15.63 10.90 -13.98
N ASN A 25 -15.38 11.63 -15.05
CA ASN A 25 -16.21 11.55 -16.27
C ASN A 25 -17.69 11.75 -15.97
N GLY A 26 -18.01 12.68 -15.07
CA GLY A 26 -19.38 12.98 -14.70
C GLY A 26 -20.04 12.00 -13.76
N LYS A 27 -19.29 11.01 -13.27
CA LYS A 27 -19.83 9.99 -12.35
C LYS A 27 -19.13 10.06 -11.01
N ALA A 28 -19.87 9.81 -9.94
CA ALA A 28 -19.31 9.70 -8.60
C ALA A 28 -18.67 8.32 -8.47
N VAL A 29 -17.37 8.29 -8.23
CA VAL A 29 -16.62 7.07 -8.06
C VAL A 29 -16.07 7.00 -6.63
N ARG A 30 -16.24 5.86 -6.01
CA ARG A 30 -15.84 5.63 -4.62
C ARG A 30 -14.48 4.96 -4.58
N PHE A 31 -13.60 5.50 -3.74
CA PHE A 31 -12.24 5.01 -3.57
C PHE A 31 -11.96 4.69 -2.10
N SER A 32 -11.07 3.75 -1.88
CA SER A 32 -10.51 3.48 -0.55
C SER A 32 -9.02 3.22 -0.68
N ASP A 33 -8.28 3.55 0.36
CA ASP A 33 -6.88 3.18 0.45
C ASP A 33 -6.80 1.78 1.06
N VAL A 34 -6.24 0.85 0.33
CA VAL A 34 -6.21 -0.56 0.69
C VAL A 34 -4.77 -0.98 0.94
N MET A 35 -4.52 -1.69 2.03
CA MET A 35 -3.21 -2.28 2.27
C MET A 35 -3.06 -3.50 1.37
N VAL A 36 -2.16 -3.39 0.38
CA VAL A 36 -2.00 -4.42 -0.64
C VAL A 36 -0.77 -5.28 -0.44
N HIS A 37 0.13 -4.88 0.44
CA HIS A 37 1.35 -5.64 0.69
C HIS A 37 2.00 -5.18 1.99
N SER A 38 2.72 -6.07 2.65
CA SER A 38 3.54 -5.70 3.79
C SER A 38 4.72 -6.65 3.87
N PHE A 39 5.81 -6.19 4.48
CA PHE A 39 6.97 -7.03 4.71
C PHE A 39 7.74 -6.52 5.94
N PRO A 40 8.40 -7.43 6.67
CA PRO A 40 9.22 -7.03 7.81
C PRO A 40 10.60 -6.56 7.34
N MET A 41 11.19 -5.62 8.06
CA MET A 41 12.55 -5.17 7.79
C MET A 41 13.53 -5.59 8.88
N GLY A 42 13.04 -5.78 10.08
CA GLY A 42 13.90 -6.10 11.20
C GLY A 42 14.51 -4.85 11.82
N ASP A 43 15.46 -5.08 12.72
CA ASP A 43 16.10 -4.02 13.46
C ASP A 43 17.44 -3.66 12.78
N VAL A 44 17.36 -2.78 11.80
CA VAL A 44 18.54 -2.35 11.05
C VAL A 44 18.62 -0.83 11.06
N GLU A 45 19.83 -0.31 10.93
CA GLU A 45 20.02 1.11 10.71
C GLU A 45 19.59 1.45 9.30
N ASP A 46 19.01 2.62 9.11
CA ASP A 46 18.55 3.09 7.81
C ASP A 46 17.68 2.08 7.08
N PRO A 47 16.55 1.66 7.70
CA PRO A 47 15.70 0.64 7.08
C PRO A 47 15.19 1.05 5.70
N ASP A 48 14.99 2.33 5.45
CA ASP A 48 14.51 2.80 4.16
C ASP A 48 15.52 2.54 3.03
N LEU A 49 16.80 2.49 3.36
CA LEU A 49 17.84 2.17 2.39
C LEU A 49 17.68 0.75 1.86
N TYR A 50 17.28 -0.17 2.71
CA TYR A 50 17.13 -1.58 2.36
C TYR A 50 15.73 -1.92 1.85
N ALA A 51 14.76 -1.04 2.04
CA ALA A 51 13.38 -1.31 1.64
C ALA A 51 13.18 -1.28 0.13
N GLY A 52 14.09 -0.62 -0.59
CA GLY A 52 13.97 -0.49 -2.04
C GLY A 52 13.86 -1.81 -2.78
N GLN A 53 14.68 -2.80 -2.38
CA GLN A 53 14.69 -4.09 -3.05
C GLN A 53 13.38 -4.85 -2.90
N PRO A 54 12.86 -5.10 -1.68
CA PRO A 54 11.58 -5.78 -1.56
C PRO A 54 10.41 -5.00 -2.18
N LEU A 55 10.45 -3.68 -2.16
CA LEU A 55 9.42 -2.88 -2.81
C LEU A 55 9.44 -3.08 -4.32
N TRP A 56 10.64 -3.08 -4.90
CA TRP A 56 10.80 -3.28 -6.34
C TRP A 56 10.36 -4.70 -6.72
N GLU A 57 10.76 -5.71 -5.96
CA GLU A 57 10.37 -7.09 -6.23
C GLU A 57 8.87 -7.27 -6.21
N TRP A 58 8.20 -6.67 -5.21
CA TRP A 58 6.75 -6.72 -5.17
C TRP A 58 6.13 -6.02 -6.36
N GLN A 59 6.65 -4.86 -6.74
CA GLN A 59 6.14 -4.10 -7.87
C GLN A 59 6.23 -4.88 -9.17
N GLU A 60 7.25 -5.73 -9.30
CA GLU A 60 7.44 -6.59 -10.47
C GLU A 60 6.64 -7.88 -10.40
N SER A 61 6.07 -8.20 -9.26
CA SER A 61 5.21 -9.39 -9.13
C SER A 61 3.89 -9.17 -9.85
N GLU A 62 3.15 -10.27 -10.07
CA GLU A 62 1.85 -10.20 -10.73
C GLU A 62 0.90 -9.29 -9.95
N ALA A 63 0.82 -9.47 -8.63
CA ALA A 63 -0.06 -8.66 -7.80
C ALA A 63 0.37 -7.19 -7.78
N GLY A 64 1.65 -6.93 -7.63
CA GLY A 64 2.17 -5.57 -7.60
C GLY A 64 1.97 -4.84 -8.91
N ALA A 65 2.22 -5.51 -10.02
CA ALA A 65 2.02 -4.93 -11.34
C ALA A 65 0.55 -4.56 -11.57
N TRP A 66 -0.36 -5.44 -11.15
CA TRP A 66 -1.78 -5.16 -11.27
C TRP A 66 -2.17 -3.93 -10.44
N VAL A 67 -1.67 -3.85 -9.21
CA VAL A 67 -1.96 -2.72 -8.34
C VAL A 67 -1.45 -1.41 -8.93
N VAL A 68 -0.23 -1.39 -9.42
CA VAL A 68 0.35 -0.17 -10.01
C VAL A 68 -0.48 0.28 -11.20
N GLU A 69 -0.95 -0.66 -12.01
CA GLU A 69 -1.76 -0.33 -13.19
C GLU A 69 -3.14 0.21 -12.82
N HIS A 70 -3.76 -0.32 -11.77
CA HIS A 70 -5.16 0.00 -11.44
C HIS A 70 -5.31 1.07 -10.37
N ALA A 71 -4.26 1.37 -9.61
CA ALA A 71 -4.34 2.38 -8.57
C ALA A 71 -4.68 3.75 -9.16
N HIS A 72 -5.58 4.47 -8.50
CA HIS A 72 -6.00 5.79 -8.95
C HIS A 72 -4.85 6.78 -8.93
N ASP A 73 -3.98 6.64 -7.93
CA ASP A 73 -2.79 7.46 -7.77
C ASP A 73 -1.62 6.53 -7.50
N LYS A 74 -0.41 7.06 -7.39
CA LYS A 74 0.75 6.22 -7.10
C LYS A 74 0.56 5.52 -5.75
N PRO A 75 0.80 4.21 -5.69
CA PRO A 75 0.84 3.53 -4.40
C PRO A 75 1.90 4.15 -3.50
N TYR A 76 1.70 4.03 -2.21
CA TYR A 76 2.64 4.59 -1.23
C TYR A 76 2.88 3.58 -0.12
N TRP A 77 3.99 3.76 0.61
CA TRP A 77 4.29 2.88 1.72
C TRP A 77 4.44 3.68 3.01
N VAL A 78 4.18 2.99 4.10
CA VAL A 78 4.31 3.52 5.44
C VAL A 78 5.17 2.56 6.25
N ARG A 79 6.10 3.10 7.01
CA ARG A 79 6.93 2.33 7.93
C ARG A 79 6.38 2.46 9.34
N ARG A 80 6.27 1.32 10.02
CA ARG A 80 5.89 1.29 11.43
C ARG A 80 6.84 0.45 12.23
N THR A 81 6.92 0.74 13.52
CA THR A 81 7.64 -0.11 14.46
C THR A 81 6.90 -1.43 14.62
N ASP A 82 7.62 -2.53 14.53
CA ASP A 82 7.06 -3.87 14.71
C ASP A 82 7.35 -4.34 16.12
N PHE A 83 6.36 -4.22 17.01
CA PHE A 83 6.54 -4.54 18.42
C PHE A 83 6.67 -6.04 18.69
N TYR A 84 6.25 -6.88 17.77
CA TYR A 84 6.31 -8.32 17.95
C TYR A 84 7.64 -8.92 17.53
N ASN A 85 8.28 -8.34 16.51
CA ASN A 85 9.47 -8.92 15.92
C ASN A 85 10.70 -8.01 16.05
N TYR A 86 10.59 -6.93 16.78
CA TYR A 86 11.63 -5.90 16.90
C TYR A 86 12.05 -5.37 15.53
N GLY A 87 12.13 -4.06 15.41
CA GLY A 87 12.50 -3.42 14.17
C GLY A 87 11.31 -2.80 13.48
N PHE A 88 11.31 -2.85 12.16
CA PHE A 88 10.33 -2.12 11.37
C PHE A 88 9.56 -3.05 10.46
N ARG A 89 8.36 -2.61 10.10
CA ARG A 89 7.55 -3.28 9.09
C ARG A 89 7.02 -2.25 8.12
N TYR A 90 7.05 -2.58 6.84
CA TYR A 90 6.57 -1.72 5.78
C TYR A 90 5.22 -2.19 5.29
N TYR A 91 4.35 -1.22 5.02
CA TYR A 91 3.00 -1.46 4.53
C TYR A 91 2.79 -0.65 3.28
N VAL A 92 2.34 -1.30 2.22
CA VAL A 92 2.07 -0.64 0.94
C VAL A 92 0.57 -0.46 0.79
N PHE A 93 0.16 0.75 0.46
CA PHE A 93 -1.24 1.11 0.26
C PHE A 93 -1.46 1.57 -1.17
N ALA A 94 -2.64 1.27 -1.68
CA ALA A 94 -3.05 1.71 -2.99
C ALA A 94 -4.49 2.21 -2.93
N ARG A 95 -4.77 3.25 -3.70
CA ARG A 95 -6.10 3.85 -3.78
C ARG A 95 -6.86 3.18 -4.90
N LEU A 96 -7.83 2.35 -4.55
CA LEU A 96 -8.56 1.52 -5.50
C LEU A 96 -10.04 1.90 -5.51
N THR A 97 -10.67 1.77 -6.68
CA THR A 97 -12.11 1.86 -6.78
C THR A 97 -12.74 0.69 -6.03
N GLU A 98 -14.03 0.82 -5.74
CA GLU A 98 -14.75 -0.24 -5.03
C GLU A 98 -14.68 -1.57 -5.79
N SER A 99 -14.86 -1.54 -7.11
CA SER A 99 -14.81 -2.77 -7.90
C SER A 99 -13.41 -3.37 -7.95
N ASP A 100 -12.37 -2.55 -8.07
CA ASP A 100 -11.00 -3.03 -8.07
C ASP A 100 -10.60 -3.59 -6.69
N GLN A 101 -11.11 -2.99 -5.63
CA GLN A 101 -10.88 -3.49 -4.29
C GLN A 101 -11.45 -4.89 -4.10
N VAL A 102 -12.66 -5.13 -4.60
CA VAL A 102 -13.27 -6.45 -4.55
C VAL A 102 -12.46 -7.46 -5.36
N TYR A 103 -12.06 -7.08 -6.56
CA TYR A 103 -11.24 -7.95 -7.41
C TYR A 103 -9.93 -8.33 -6.72
N TRP A 104 -9.23 -7.34 -6.17
CA TRP A 104 -7.97 -7.58 -5.48
C TRP A 104 -8.17 -8.51 -4.29
N GLN A 105 -9.22 -8.28 -3.50
CA GLN A 105 -9.51 -9.08 -2.31
C GLN A 105 -9.75 -10.53 -2.68
N LEU A 106 -10.49 -10.79 -3.75
CA LEU A 106 -10.79 -12.15 -4.18
C LEU A 106 -9.57 -12.87 -4.74
N ARG A 107 -8.70 -12.14 -5.43
CA ARG A 107 -7.56 -12.77 -6.09
C ARG A 107 -6.35 -12.92 -5.17
N TRP A 108 -6.05 -11.93 -4.35
CA TRP A 108 -4.83 -11.94 -3.55
C TRP A 108 -5.05 -11.72 -2.06
N GLY A 109 -6.21 -11.31 -1.65
CA GLY A 109 -6.46 -10.86 -0.28
C GLY A 109 -6.54 -11.96 0.76
N ASN A 110 -6.72 -13.21 0.37
CA ASN A 110 -6.92 -14.34 1.29
C ASN A 110 -5.70 -15.24 1.34
N LYS A 111 -4.56 -14.66 1.53
CA LYS A 111 -3.34 -15.44 1.64
C LYS A 111 -2.90 -15.62 3.06
#